data_f60a1a94afcb320a8c5ce3280ad10c09
#
_entry.id   f60a1a94afcb320a8c5ce3280ad10c09
#
_cell.length_a   1.000
_cell.length_b   1.000
_cell.length_c   1.000
_cell.angle_alpha   90.00
_cell.angle_beta   90.00
_cell.angle_gamma   90.00
#
_symmetry.space_group_name_H-M   'P 1'
#
loop_
_entity.id
_entity.type
_entity.pdbx_description
1 polymer ?
#
loop_
_entity_poly.entity_id
_entity_poly.type
_entity_poly.pdbx_seq_one_letter_code
_entity_poly.pdbx_strand_id
1 'polypeptide(L)'
;MGKDLKGKELGKGITQESTGLYSARFVDRFGKRKHKRFKKLQECRAWIADATYVDEHSDISMPSDMLVDQWFDYWIGIKKKTVRSNTVRNYTERYIKNIKPVIGKMTLSDVKPLHCQKIFYDMADQEYRTSTIYQARIALYNMFEYAKENEVLCSCLLYTSDAADE
;
A
#
# COMPACT_ATOMS: atom_id res chain seq x y z
N MET A 1 8.62 -0.25 31.22
CA MET A 1 9.60 -1.07 30.49
C MET A 1 9.22 -2.53 30.62
N GLY A 2 9.42 -3.33 29.55
CA GLY A 2 9.15 -4.76 29.64
C GLY A 2 10.23 -5.50 30.43
N LYS A 3 9.81 -6.53 31.15
CA LYS A 3 10.70 -7.35 31.98
C LYS A 3 10.70 -8.80 31.51
N ASP A 4 11.79 -9.52 31.79
CA ASP A 4 11.83 -10.97 31.61
C ASP A 4 11.14 -11.69 32.79
N LEU A 5 11.07 -13.02 32.70
CA LEU A 5 10.47 -13.87 33.76
C LEU A 5 11.27 -13.83 35.09
N LYS A 6 12.50 -13.29 35.07
CA LYS A 6 13.37 -13.12 36.24
C LYS A 6 13.36 -11.67 36.75
N GLY A 7 12.53 -10.77 36.18
CA GLY A 7 12.42 -9.39 36.59
C GLY A 7 13.45 -8.44 35.97
N LYS A 8 14.36 -8.92 35.09
CA LYS A 8 15.36 -8.11 34.41
C LYS A 8 14.72 -7.29 33.29
N GLU A 9 15.13 -6.04 33.16
CA GLU A 9 14.66 -5.14 32.10
C GLU A 9 15.18 -5.57 30.72
N LEU A 10 14.25 -5.65 29.75
CA LEU A 10 14.53 -6.10 28.39
C LEU A 10 14.66 -4.95 27.39
N GLY A 11 14.14 -3.77 27.73
CA GLY A 11 14.06 -2.61 26.87
C GLY A 11 12.62 -2.25 26.49
N LYS A 12 12.47 -1.11 25.80
CA LYS A 12 11.16 -0.60 25.39
C LYS A 12 10.53 -1.51 24.32
N GLY A 13 9.29 -1.89 24.54
CA GLY A 13 8.54 -2.71 23.57
C GLY A 13 8.83 -4.21 23.59
N ILE A 14 9.71 -4.72 24.49
CA ILE A 14 10.06 -6.14 24.60
C ILE A 14 9.54 -6.70 25.91
N THR A 15 8.86 -7.84 25.85
CA THR A 15 8.43 -8.62 27.02
C THR A 15 8.74 -10.09 26.80
N GLN A 16 8.99 -10.84 27.87
CA GLN A 16 9.08 -12.30 27.79
C GLN A 16 7.75 -12.91 28.21
N GLU A 17 7.24 -13.81 27.38
CA GLU A 17 6.01 -14.57 27.66
C GLU A 17 6.30 -15.77 28.58
N SER A 18 5.29 -16.29 29.26
CA SER A 18 5.40 -17.50 30.11
C SER A 18 5.92 -18.72 29.35
N THR A 19 5.74 -18.75 28.03
CA THR A 19 6.25 -19.79 27.12
C THR A 19 7.77 -19.70 26.88
N GLY A 20 8.44 -18.67 27.45
CA GLY A 20 9.88 -18.42 27.25
C GLY A 20 10.19 -17.62 25.97
N LEU A 21 9.21 -17.36 25.10
CA LEU A 21 9.39 -16.54 23.89
C LEU A 21 9.47 -15.06 24.23
N TYR A 22 10.21 -14.33 23.43
CA TYR A 22 10.28 -12.87 23.51
C TYR A 22 9.29 -12.25 22.53
N SER A 23 8.46 -11.34 23.03
CA SER A 23 7.46 -10.61 22.28
C SER A 23 7.93 -9.18 22.07
N ALA A 24 8.07 -8.77 20.82
CA ALA A 24 8.40 -7.42 20.41
C ALA A 24 7.14 -6.67 19.97
N ARG A 25 6.98 -5.45 20.47
CA ARG A 25 5.90 -4.52 20.09
C ARG A 25 6.50 -3.21 19.64
N PHE A 26 6.17 -2.80 18.44
CA PHE A 26 6.58 -1.54 17.86
C PHE A 26 5.34 -0.76 17.41
N VAL A 27 5.34 0.53 17.66
CA VAL A 27 4.29 1.45 17.16
C VAL A 27 4.98 2.39 16.21
N ASP A 28 4.58 2.35 14.94
CA ASP A 28 5.14 3.23 13.92
C ASP A 28 4.64 4.67 14.08
N ARG A 29 5.24 5.61 13.34
CA ARG A 29 4.88 7.05 13.37
C ARG A 29 3.41 7.34 13.05
N PHE A 30 2.71 6.40 12.42
CA PHE A 30 1.29 6.49 12.09
C PHE A 30 0.37 5.89 13.16
N GLY A 31 0.95 5.44 14.30
CA GLY A 31 0.19 4.85 15.39
C GLY A 31 -0.17 3.38 15.21
N LYS A 32 0.27 2.73 14.13
CA LYS A 32 0.01 1.31 13.88
C LYS A 32 0.91 0.44 14.76
N ARG A 33 0.30 -0.53 15.42
CA ARG A 33 1.01 -1.49 16.28
C ARG A 33 1.43 -2.71 15.48
N LYS A 34 2.74 -2.97 15.43
CA LYS A 34 3.33 -4.20 14.91
C LYS A 34 3.78 -5.08 16.06
N HIS A 35 3.54 -6.38 15.96
CA HIS A 35 3.88 -7.35 16.99
C HIS A 35 4.51 -8.58 16.35
N LYS A 36 5.63 -9.04 16.91
CA LYS A 36 6.32 -10.26 16.45
C LYS A 36 6.94 -11.01 17.64
N ARG A 37 6.99 -12.36 17.56
CA ARG A 37 7.56 -13.24 18.58
C ARG A 37 8.85 -13.85 18.08
N PHE A 38 9.80 -14.00 19.00
CA PHE A 38 11.14 -14.53 18.72
C PHE A 38 11.57 -15.50 19.78
N LYS A 39 12.44 -16.46 19.42
CA LYS A 39 13.05 -17.40 20.37
C LYS A 39 14.21 -16.78 21.13
N LYS A 40 14.92 -15.83 20.53
CA LYS A 40 16.11 -15.18 21.10
C LYS A 40 15.88 -13.68 21.32
N LEU A 41 16.36 -13.18 22.46
CA LEU A 41 16.27 -11.76 22.78
C LEU A 41 17.02 -10.86 21.78
N GLN A 42 18.16 -11.33 21.24
CA GLN A 42 18.93 -10.57 20.24
C GLN A 42 18.13 -10.35 18.95
N GLU A 43 17.43 -11.37 18.46
CA GLU A 43 16.57 -11.26 17.27
C GLU A 43 15.42 -10.26 17.49
N CYS A 44 14.86 -10.28 18.72
CA CYS A 44 13.82 -9.34 19.12
C CYS A 44 14.31 -7.89 19.13
N ARG A 45 15.52 -7.66 19.65
CA ARG A 45 16.16 -6.33 19.68
C ARG A 45 16.54 -5.85 18.28
N ALA A 46 17.11 -6.72 17.45
CA ALA A 46 17.45 -6.41 16.08
C ALA A 46 16.19 -6.00 15.29
N TRP A 47 15.12 -6.77 15.41
CA TRP A 47 13.86 -6.45 14.73
C TRP A 47 13.26 -5.09 15.14
N ILE A 48 13.32 -4.73 16.44
CA ILE A 48 12.85 -3.40 16.88
C ILE A 48 13.78 -2.30 16.36
N ALA A 49 15.10 -2.51 16.38
CA ALA A 49 16.06 -1.55 15.87
C ALA A 49 15.86 -1.31 14.36
N ASP A 50 15.71 -2.38 13.58
CA ASP A 50 15.42 -2.31 12.14
C ASP A 50 14.08 -1.60 11.87
N ALA A 51 13.03 -1.96 12.63
CA ALA A 51 11.72 -1.34 12.48
C ALA A 51 11.75 0.16 12.83
N THR A 52 12.49 0.55 13.87
CA THR A 52 12.67 1.95 14.27
C THR A 52 13.50 2.69 13.22
N TYR A 53 14.60 2.10 12.75
CA TYR A 53 15.44 2.69 11.72
C TYR A 53 14.66 2.95 10.42
N VAL A 54 13.91 1.96 9.95
CA VAL A 54 13.04 2.11 8.78
C VAL A 54 11.98 3.19 9.01
N ASP A 55 11.36 3.24 10.20
CA ASP A 55 10.35 4.26 10.52
C ASP A 55 10.92 5.68 10.57
N GLU A 56 12.15 5.85 11.09
CA GLU A 56 12.82 7.15 11.19
C GLU A 56 13.43 7.64 9.88
N HIS A 57 13.92 6.73 9.02
CA HIS A 57 14.67 7.05 7.81
C HIS A 57 13.89 6.83 6.51
N SER A 58 12.72 6.20 6.54
CA SER A 58 11.86 6.19 5.37
C SER A 58 11.22 7.56 5.20
N ASP A 59 11.81 8.35 4.33
CA ASP A 59 11.17 9.54 3.76
C ASP A 59 9.89 9.09 3.06
N ILE A 60 8.75 9.32 3.72
CA ILE A 60 7.41 9.02 3.20
C ILE A 60 7.13 7.51 3.03
N SER A 61 7.19 6.74 4.10
CA SER A 61 6.46 5.48 4.15
C SER A 61 4.97 5.81 4.34
N MET A 62 4.25 5.95 3.24
CA MET A 62 2.79 5.97 3.28
C MET A 62 2.29 4.70 3.96
N PRO A 63 1.26 4.77 4.84
CA PRO A 63 0.77 3.59 5.53
C PRO A 63 0.40 2.49 4.54
N SER A 64 0.88 1.27 4.77
CA SER A 64 0.48 0.09 3.98
C SER A 64 -1.04 -0.13 3.96
N ASP A 65 -1.75 0.51 4.86
CA ASP A 65 -3.21 0.46 5.01
C ASP A 65 -3.92 1.65 4.38
N MET A 66 -3.20 2.47 3.59
CA MET A 66 -3.82 3.57 2.87
C MET A 66 -4.85 3.05 1.89
N LEU A 67 -6.05 3.62 1.93
CA LEU A 67 -7.10 3.28 0.98
C LEU A 67 -6.76 3.80 -0.42
N VAL A 68 -7.23 3.08 -1.43
CA VAL A 68 -7.05 3.51 -2.83
C VAL A 68 -7.66 4.89 -3.06
N ASP A 69 -8.78 5.24 -2.43
CA ASP A 69 -9.38 6.57 -2.50
C ASP A 69 -8.43 7.66 -1.98
N GLN A 70 -7.80 7.44 -0.82
CA GLN A 70 -6.85 8.39 -0.23
C GLN A 70 -5.60 8.54 -1.10
N TRP A 71 -5.10 7.43 -1.64
CA TRP A 71 -3.99 7.43 -2.57
C TRP A 71 -4.32 8.19 -3.86
N PHE A 72 -5.50 7.98 -4.42
CA PHE A 72 -5.96 8.71 -5.61
C PHE A 72 -5.98 10.22 -5.37
N ASP A 73 -6.54 10.67 -4.23
CA ASP A 73 -6.60 12.09 -3.88
C ASP A 73 -5.20 12.71 -3.76
N TYR A 74 -4.26 12.00 -3.17
CA TYR A 74 -2.85 12.40 -3.10
C TYR A 74 -2.22 12.47 -4.50
N TRP A 75 -2.31 11.40 -5.28
CA TRP A 75 -1.73 11.30 -6.61
C TRP A 75 -2.30 12.34 -7.58
N ILE A 76 -3.61 12.54 -7.62
CA ILE A 76 -4.24 13.52 -8.50
C ILE A 76 -3.86 14.96 -8.11
N GLY A 77 -3.62 15.22 -6.83
CA GLY A 77 -3.09 16.50 -6.34
C GLY A 77 -1.72 16.82 -6.92
N ILE A 78 -0.83 15.82 -7.04
CA ILE A 78 0.46 15.95 -7.70
C ILE A 78 0.30 16.14 -9.21
N LYS A 79 -0.55 15.31 -9.85
CA LYS A 79 -0.79 15.38 -11.31
C LYS A 79 -1.36 16.73 -11.74
N LYS A 80 -2.18 17.40 -10.93
CA LYS A 80 -2.66 18.77 -11.19
C LYS A 80 -1.54 19.78 -11.46
N LYS A 81 -0.34 19.55 -10.91
CA LYS A 81 0.82 20.43 -11.09
C LYS A 81 1.65 20.08 -12.34
N THR A 82 1.53 18.87 -12.88
CA THR A 82 2.42 18.33 -13.91
C THR A 82 1.74 18.04 -15.25
N VAL A 83 0.43 17.90 -15.27
CA VAL A 83 -0.32 17.58 -16.49
C VAL A 83 -1.41 18.62 -16.79
N ARG A 84 -1.88 18.66 -18.04
CA ARG A 84 -2.94 19.58 -18.47
C ARG A 84 -4.25 19.31 -17.72
N SER A 85 -5.03 20.35 -17.47
CA SER A 85 -6.32 20.29 -16.74
C SER A 85 -7.31 19.28 -17.35
N ASN A 86 -7.33 19.15 -18.67
CA ASN A 86 -8.18 18.16 -19.35
C ASN A 86 -7.78 16.71 -19.00
N THR A 87 -6.48 16.42 -18.89
CA THR A 87 -5.98 15.10 -18.47
C THR A 87 -6.37 14.80 -17.02
N VAL A 88 -6.26 15.79 -16.13
CA VAL A 88 -6.69 15.67 -14.73
C VAL A 88 -8.18 15.34 -14.65
N ARG A 89 -9.00 16.08 -15.42
CA ARG A 89 -10.44 15.84 -15.49
C ARG A 89 -10.74 14.41 -15.94
N ASN A 90 -10.11 13.96 -17.03
CA ASN A 90 -10.29 12.61 -17.54
C ASN A 90 -9.91 11.53 -16.51
N TYR A 91 -8.79 11.67 -15.82
CA TYR A 91 -8.39 10.75 -14.75
C TYR A 91 -9.41 10.72 -13.63
N THR A 92 -9.87 11.88 -13.19
CA THR A 92 -10.85 12.02 -12.10
C THR A 92 -12.20 11.40 -12.49
N GLU A 93 -12.70 11.68 -13.68
CA GLU A 93 -13.97 11.11 -14.17
C GLU A 93 -13.91 9.59 -14.28
N ARG A 94 -12.81 9.03 -14.84
CA ARG A 94 -12.62 7.57 -14.95
C ARG A 94 -12.51 6.92 -13.58
N TYR A 95 -11.77 7.55 -12.68
CA TYR A 95 -11.63 7.06 -11.32
C TYR A 95 -12.98 7.00 -10.60
N ILE A 96 -13.67 8.12 -10.51
CA ILE A 96 -14.92 8.22 -9.75
C ILE A 96 -15.98 7.27 -10.32
N LYS A 97 -16.11 7.20 -11.65
CA LYS A 97 -17.19 6.46 -12.30
C LYS A 97 -16.94 4.95 -12.35
N ASN A 98 -15.71 4.53 -12.62
CA ASN A 98 -15.43 3.14 -12.95
C ASN A 98 -14.51 2.43 -11.95
N ILE A 99 -13.53 3.13 -11.36
CA ILE A 99 -12.50 2.52 -10.52
C ILE A 99 -12.92 2.52 -9.05
N LYS A 100 -13.34 3.67 -8.54
CA LYS A 100 -13.72 3.87 -7.14
C LYS A 100 -14.78 2.88 -6.63
N PRO A 101 -15.86 2.54 -7.37
CA PRO A 101 -16.87 1.61 -6.89
C PRO A 101 -16.33 0.20 -6.61
N VAL A 102 -15.26 -0.21 -7.32
CA VAL A 102 -14.68 -1.56 -7.22
C VAL A 102 -13.57 -1.63 -6.17
N ILE A 103 -12.63 -0.71 -6.20
CA ILE A 103 -11.42 -0.79 -5.37
C ILE A 103 -11.21 0.40 -4.43
N GLY A 104 -12.00 1.47 -4.50
CA GLY A 104 -11.76 2.70 -3.75
C GLY A 104 -11.65 2.53 -2.23
N LYS A 105 -12.43 1.61 -1.66
CA LYS A 105 -12.44 1.29 -0.22
C LYS A 105 -11.46 0.20 0.18
N MET A 106 -10.72 -0.37 -0.76
CA MET A 106 -9.68 -1.36 -0.48
C MET A 106 -8.40 -0.66 -0.07
N THR A 107 -7.58 -1.34 0.73
CA THR A 107 -6.20 -0.87 0.96
C THR A 107 -5.36 -1.10 -0.30
N LEU A 108 -4.35 -0.26 -0.51
CA LEU A 108 -3.44 -0.41 -1.66
C LEU A 108 -2.80 -1.80 -1.71
N SER A 109 -2.47 -2.36 -0.54
CA SER A 109 -1.83 -3.68 -0.41
C SER A 109 -2.77 -4.85 -0.75
N ASP A 110 -4.08 -4.67 -0.62
CA ASP A 110 -5.08 -5.71 -0.88
C ASP A 110 -5.55 -5.75 -2.33
N VAL A 111 -5.25 -4.73 -3.11
CA VAL A 111 -5.59 -4.70 -4.53
C VAL A 111 -4.78 -5.76 -5.27
N LYS A 112 -5.46 -6.61 -6.02
CA LYS A 112 -4.87 -7.68 -6.84
C LYS A 112 -5.17 -7.42 -8.32
N PRO A 113 -4.37 -7.99 -9.25
CA PRO A 113 -4.63 -7.87 -10.69
C PRO A 113 -6.06 -8.24 -11.10
N LEU A 114 -6.66 -9.21 -10.43
CA LEU A 114 -8.05 -9.64 -10.68
C LEU A 114 -9.06 -8.51 -10.41
N HIS A 115 -8.83 -7.68 -9.39
CA HIS A 115 -9.70 -6.53 -9.11
C HIS A 115 -9.63 -5.49 -10.23
N CYS A 116 -8.43 -5.28 -10.79
CA CYS A 116 -8.23 -4.39 -11.93
C CYS A 116 -8.89 -4.93 -13.20
N GLN A 117 -8.78 -6.23 -13.48
CA GLN A 117 -9.44 -6.88 -14.60
C GLN A 117 -10.96 -6.77 -14.50
N LYS A 118 -11.52 -6.96 -13.30
CA LYS A 118 -12.94 -6.81 -13.05
C LYS A 118 -13.45 -5.42 -13.47
N ILE A 119 -12.71 -4.36 -13.17
CA ILE A 119 -13.08 -2.99 -13.59
C ILE A 119 -13.26 -2.92 -15.11
N PHE A 120 -12.33 -3.53 -15.86
CA PHE A 120 -12.38 -3.48 -17.34
C PHE A 120 -13.50 -4.33 -17.90
N TYR A 121 -13.79 -5.50 -17.30
CA TYR A 121 -14.92 -6.34 -17.68
C TYR A 121 -16.25 -5.64 -17.36
N ASP A 122 -16.43 -5.06 -16.19
CA ASP A 122 -17.62 -4.31 -15.81
C ASP A 122 -17.86 -3.13 -16.77
N MET A 123 -16.79 -2.49 -17.27
CA MET A 123 -16.89 -1.44 -18.28
C MET A 123 -17.29 -2.00 -19.66
N ALA A 124 -16.76 -3.16 -20.04
CA ALA A 124 -17.11 -3.81 -21.30
C ALA A 124 -18.58 -4.25 -21.30
N ASP A 125 -19.05 -4.82 -20.20
CA ASP A 125 -20.46 -5.22 -20.01
C ASP A 125 -21.42 -4.01 -20.06
N GLN A 126 -20.94 -2.83 -19.68
CA GLN A 126 -21.68 -1.56 -19.81
C GLN A 126 -21.53 -0.93 -21.19
N GLU A 127 -21.02 -1.66 -22.19
CA GLU A 127 -20.86 -1.23 -23.59
C GLU A 127 -20.00 0.04 -23.77
N TYR A 128 -19.02 0.27 -22.87
CA TYR A 128 -18.05 1.35 -23.07
C TYR A 128 -17.20 1.08 -24.31
N ARG A 129 -16.90 2.15 -25.06
CA ARG A 129 -15.96 2.05 -26.18
C ARG A 129 -14.59 1.59 -25.70
N THR A 130 -13.91 0.77 -26.49
CA THR A 130 -12.55 0.25 -26.20
C THR A 130 -11.57 1.38 -25.84
N SER A 131 -11.64 2.52 -26.54
CA SER A 131 -10.83 3.70 -26.23
C SER A 131 -11.07 4.25 -24.81
N THR A 132 -12.30 4.16 -24.31
CA THR A 132 -12.67 4.61 -22.96
C THR A 132 -12.12 3.65 -21.91
N ILE A 133 -12.21 2.34 -22.15
CA ILE A 133 -11.63 1.31 -21.29
C ILE A 133 -10.11 1.46 -21.25
N TYR A 134 -9.47 1.70 -22.39
CA TYR A 134 -8.04 1.95 -22.48
C TYR A 134 -7.60 3.18 -21.68
N GLN A 135 -8.36 4.28 -21.70
CA GLN A 135 -8.09 5.46 -20.87
C GLN A 135 -8.20 5.18 -19.37
N ALA A 136 -9.17 4.36 -18.96
CA ALA A 136 -9.27 3.93 -17.57
C ALA A 136 -8.07 3.05 -17.15
N ARG A 137 -7.60 2.16 -18.04
CA ARG A 137 -6.39 1.35 -17.85
C ARG A 137 -5.15 2.24 -17.66
N ILE A 138 -4.97 3.25 -18.51
CA ILE A 138 -3.85 4.21 -18.40
C ILE A 138 -3.90 4.95 -17.06
N ALA A 139 -5.07 5.44 -16.64
CA ALA A 139 -5.21 6.15 -15.39
C ALA A 139 -4.84 5.24 -14.19
N LEU A 140 -5.33 4.02 -14.20
CA LEU A 140 -5.06 3.02 -13.17
C LEU A 140 -3.58 2.65 -13.13
N TYR A 141 -2.98 2.37 -14.29
CA TYR A 141 -1.56 2.05 -14.43
C TYR A 141 -0.68 3.18 -13.87
N ASN A 142 -0.89 4.42 -14.31
CA ASN A 142 -0.10 5.57 -13.86
C ASN A 142 -0.23 5.81 -12.35
N MET A 143 -1.39 5.55 -11.77
CA MET A 143 -1.63 5.70 -10.33
C MET A 143 -0.85 4.64 -9.52
N PHE A 144 -0.89 3.38 -9.94
CA PHE A 144 -0.21 2.30 -9.23
C PHE A 144 1.30 2.27 -9.51
N GLU A 145 1.73 2.62 -10.72
CA GLU A 145 3.16 2.76 -11.01
C GLU A 145 3.80 3.86 -10.17
N TYR A 146 3.10 4.98 -10.00
CA TYR A 146 3.56 6.04 -9.11
C TYR A 146 3.62 5.58 -7.64
N ALA A 147 2.70 4.70 -7.20
CA ALA A 147 2.75 4.09 -5.87
C ALA A 147 3.98 3.17 -5.70
N LYS A 148 4.33 2.44 -6.74
CA LYS A 148 5.51 1.57 -6.78
C LYS A 148 6.81 2.39 -6.78
N GLU A 149 6.91 3.41 -7.62
CA GLU A 149 8.07 4.31 -7.69
C GLU A 149 8.36 5.02 -6.36
N ASN A 150 7.32 5.26 -5.55
CA ASN A 150 7.43 5.87 -4.22
C ASN A 150 7.44 4.83 -3.08
N GLU A 151 7.71 3.57 -3.39
CA GLU A 151 7.84 2.46 -2.43
C GLU A 151 6.61 2.23 -1.54
N VAL A 152 5.44 2.77 -1.94
CA VAL A 152 4.16 2.53 -1.27
C VAL A 152 3.64 1.13 -1.55
N LEU A 153 4.02 0.55 -2.70
CA LEU A 153 3.72 -0.82 -3.11
C LEU A 153 5.00 -1.57 -3.47
N CYS A 154 5.13 -2.80 -2.96
CA CYS A 154 6.28 -3.65 -3.23
C CYS A 154 6.27 -4.32 -4.62
N SER A 155 5.14 -4.34 -5.33
CA SER A 155 5.00 -4.99 -6.64
C SER A 155 4.02 -4.27 -7.56
N CYS A 156 4.28 -4.34 -8.88
CA CYS A 156 3.37 -3.79 -9.89
C CYS A 156 2.16 -4.72 -10.06
N LEU A 157 0.96 -4.19 -9.83
CA LEU A 157 -0.30 -4.93 -9.91
C LEU A 157 -0.80 -5.13 -11.35
N LEU A 158 -0.25 -4.39 -12.31
CA LEU A 158 -0.76 -4.32 -13.68
C LEU A 158 0.21 -4.89 -14.72
N TYR A 159 1.19 -5.69 -14.29
CA TYR A 159 2.01 -6.42 -15.22
C TYR A 159 1.19 -7.57 -15.84
N THR A 160 0.38 -7.23 -16.81
CA THR A 160 -0.06 -8.19 -17.83
C THR A 160 0.82 -7.93 -19.04
N SER A 161 1.67 -8.90 -19.35
CA SER A 161 2.43 -8.92 -20.58
C SER A 161 1.51 -8.52 -21.75
N ASP A 162 1.90 -7.51 -22.51
CA ASP A 162 1.40 -7.30 -23.86
C ASP A 162 1.85 -8.48 -24.73
N ALA A 163 1.15 -9.59 -24.59
CA ALA A 163 1.26 -10.74 -25.47
C ALA A 163 -0.12 -10.90 -26.14
N ALA A 164 -0.45 -9.96 -27.00
CA ALA A 164 -1.47 -10.12 -28.02
C ALA A 164 -1.36 -8.96 -29.03
N ASP A 165 -0.21 -8.90 -29.72
CA ASP A 165 -0.12 -8.36 -31.07
C ASP A 165 0.38 -9.49 -31.96
N GLU A 166 -0.56 -10.27 -32.45
CA GLU A 166 -0.52 -10.96 -33.75
C GLU A 166 -1.93 -10.93 -34.34
#